data_216d8ff70814d017917379952622301c
#
_entry.id   216d8ff70814d017917379952622301c
#
_cell.length_a   1.000
_cell.length_b   1.000
_cell.length_c   1.000
_cell.angle_alpha   90.00
_cell.angle_beta   90.00
_cell.angle_gamma   90.00
#
_symmetry.space_group_name_H-M   'P 1'
#
loop_
_entity.id
_entity.type
_entity.pdbx_description
1 polymer ?
#
loop_
_entity_poly.entity_id
_entity_poly.type
_entity_poly.pdbx_seq_one_letter_code
_entity_poly.pdbx_strand_id
1 'polypeptide(L)'
;MTQQERIDYVARGGSALRGEIRVPGDKSISHRSIMLGSLAEGVTDVQGFLEGEDSLATLAAFRAMGVRINGPENGCVRIEGVGMHGLRAPQAPLYLGNSGTSMRLLSGLLAAQPFDVVLGGDESLTRRPMARVADPLRLMGARIDTADGGRPPLRLHGGCSLHGIEYRMPVASAQVKSAVLLAGLYASGSTCVIEPAPTRDHTERMLQGLGYAVRRVGAAVTLAGGGRLRAATIEVPGDISSAAFFLVGAAITPGSDLLLRNVGVNPTRTGVIDILRLMGADIEMLALRESGGEPVADLRVRHAPLRGIEIPVELVPLAIDEFPVLFIAAACADGETVLRGAEELRVKESDRIDAMARGFQQIGVAHEALPDGIRIHGGAFGGGCIDSRSDHRIAMAFAIASLRASAMIEIRDCANVATSFPGFRELAAHAGLRVDQHAVAPAAS
;
A
#
# COMPACT_ATOMS: atom_id res chain seq x y z
N MET A 1 -26.84 10.19 0.05
CA MET A 1 -25.45 10.07 -0.48
C MET A 1 -24.88 11.48 -0.50
N THR A 2 -24.07 11.83 0.49
CA THR A 2 -23.32 13.10 0.49
C THR A 2 -22.32 13.02 -0.67
N GLN A 3 -22.49 13.90 -1.68
CA GLN A 3 -21.47 14.10 -2.72
C GLN A 3 -20.18 14.50 -2.00
N GLN A 4 -19.17 13.65 -2.07
CA GLN A 4 -17.85 13.98 -1.55
C GLN A 4 -17.33 15.20 -2.34
N GLU A 5 -16.90 16.24 -1.62
CA GLU A 5 -16.28 17.41 -2.24
C GLU A 5 -15.08 16.94 -3.05
N ARG A 6 -15.03 17.32 -4.33
CA ARG A 6 -13.87 17.04 -5.17
C ARG A 6 -12.74 17.95 -4.75
N ILE A 7 -11.59 17.35 -4.50
CA ILE A 7 -10.35 18.05 -4.14
C ILE A 7 -9.40 17.99 -5.33
N ASP A 8 -8.97 19.16 -5.81
CA ASP A 8 -7.97 19.29 -6.85
C ASP A 8 -6.69 19.92 -6.26
N TYR A 9 -5.52 19.51 -6.78
CA TYR A 9 -4.22 20.07 -6.41
C TYR A 9 -3.67 20.93 -7.54
N VAL A 10 -2.96 22.00 -7.17
CA VAL A 10 -2.13 22.78 -8.09
C VAL A 10 -0.70 22.72 -7.58
N ALA A 11 0.14 21.98 -8.29
CA ALA A 11 1.55 21.83 -7.98
C ALA A 11 2.40 22.74 -8.88
N ARG A 12 3.34 23.44 -8.26
CA ARG A 12 4.21 24.39 -8.97
C ARG A 12 5.64 24.00 -8.74
N GLY A 13 6.49 24.26 -9.73
CA GLY A 13 7.93 24.07 -9.64
C GLY A 13 8.47 24.64 -8.32
N GLY A 14 9.19 23.81 -7.60
CA GLY A 14 9.69 24.11 -6.27
C GLY A 14 11.18 24.45 -6.26
N SER A 15 11.67 24.74 -5.08
CA SER A 15 13.09 24.78 -4.76
C SER A 15 13.63 23.34 -4.56
N ALA A 16 14.94 23.22 -4.40
CA ALA A 16 15.56 21.95 -3.99
C ALA A 16 14.91 21.41 -2.71
N LEU A 17 14.67 20.11 -2.66
CA LEU A 17 14.16 19.45 -1.45
C LEU A 17 15.29 19.30 -0.44
N ARG A 18 15.07 19.80 0.79
CA ARG A 18 16.12 19.86 1.82
C ARG A 18 15.57 19.63 3.22
N GLY A 19 16.48 19.34 4.14
CA GLY A 19 16.17 19.19 5.54
C GLY A 19 15.92 17.75 5.96
N GLU A 20 15.11 17.59 6.95
CA GLU A 20 14.79 16.29 7.55
C GLU A 20 13.28 16.14 7.64
N ILE A 21 12.78 14.99 7.18
CA ILE A 21 11.35 14.65 7.23
C ILE A 21 11.12 13.26 7.81
N ARG A 22 9.91 13.04 8.30
CA ARG A 22 9.39 11.72 8.64
C ARG A 22 8.08 11.51 7.87
N VAL A 23 8.05 10.48 7.05
CA VAL A 23 6.83 10.09 6.32
C VAL A 23 5.86 9.35 7.25
N PRO A 24 4.57 9.29 6.93
CA PRO A 24 3.58 8.53 7.69
C PRO A 24 3.95 7.06 7.84
N GLY A 25 3.39 6.42 8.85
CA GLY A 25 3.58 4.99 9.12
C GLY A 25 3.16 4.10 7.96
N ASP A 26 3.83 2.93 7.83
CA ASP A 26 3.53 1.94 6.80
C ASP A 26 2.07 1.47 6.87
N LYS A 27 1.34 1.64 5.76
CA LYS A 27 -0.08 1.27 5.65
C LYS A 27 -0.30 -0.22 5.88
N SER A 28 0.53 -1.07 5.30
CA SER A 28 0.40 -2.52 5.39
C SER A 28 0.61 -3.04 6.82
N ILE A 29 1.56 -2.45 7.55
CA ILE A 29 1.83 -2.77 8.96
C ILE A 29 0.72 -2.21 9.84
N SER A 30 0.24 -0.99 9.58
CA SER A 30 -0.88 -0.37 10.31
C SER A 30 -2.16 -1.19 10.25
N HIS A 31 -2.56 -1.69 9.07
CA HIS A 31 -3.70 -2.61 8.97
C HIS A 31 -3.52 -3.87 9.82
N ARG A 32 -2.34 -4.48 9.73
CA ARG A 32 -2.04 -5.73 10.44
C ARG A 32 -1.91 -5.54 11.93
N SER A 33 -1.43 -4.39 12.39
CA SER A 33 -1.37 -4.09 13.83
C SER A 33 -2.75 -4.10 14.47
N ILE A 34 -3.76 -3.55 13.79
CA ILE A 34 -5.15 -3.64 14.25
C ILE A 34 -5.66 -5.09 14.19
N MET A 35 -5.46 -5.78 13.06
CA MET A 35 -5.96 -7.14 12.87
C MET A 35 -5.36 -8.12 13.87
N LEU A 36 -4.04 -8.17 13.96
CA LEU A 36 -3.33 -9.15 14.78
C LEU A 36 -3.37 -8.77 16.26
N GLY A 37 -3.24 -7.46 16.60
CA GLY A 37 -3.40 -6.96 17.96
C GLY A 37 -4.79 -7.25 18.53
N SER A 38 -5.84 -7.19 17.71
CA SER A 38 -7.20 -7.54 18.13
C SER A 38 -7.37 -9.03 18.45
N LEU A 39 -6.62 -9.91 17.77
CA LEU A 39 -6.64 -11.35 18.01
C LEU A 39 -5.63 -11.83 19.06
N ALA A 40 -4.74 -10.95 19.49
CA ALA A 40 -3.74 -11.29 20.51
C ALA A 40 -4.38 -11.41 21.90
N GLU A 41 -3.73 -12.16 22.78
CA GLU A 41 -4.07 -12.23 24.21
C GLU A 41 -3.29 -11.12 24.95
N GLY A 42 -4.01 -10.17 25.58
CA GLY A 42 -3.44 -9.04 26.29
C GLY A 42 -3.65 -7.69 25.60
N VAL A 43 -2.81 -6.73 25.91
CA VAL A 43 -2.88 -5.35 25.37
C VAL A 43 -1.74 -5.11 24.40
N THR A 44 -2.08 -4.73 23.18
CA THR A 44 -1.12 -4.33 22.15
C THR A 44 -1.06 -2.81 22.07
N ASP A 45 0.12 -2.23 22.28
CA ASP A 45 0.38 -0.80 22.10
C ASP A 45 1.06 -0.59 20.72
N VAL A 46 0.46 0.24 19.87
CA VAL A 46 0.96 0.56 18.53
C VAL A 46 1.44 2.00 18.51
N GLN A 47 2.62 2.23 17.95
CA GLN A 47 3.19 3.56 17.74
C GLN A 47 3.48 3.77 16.26
N GLY A 48 3.33 5.00 15.76
CA GLY A 48 3.53 5.32 14.34
C GLY A 48 2.43 4.82 13.42
N PHE A 49 1.25 4.49 13.97
CA PHE A 49 0.07 4.05 13.18
C PHE A 49 -0.29 5.10 12.12
N LEU A 50 -0.57 4.63 10.92
CA LEU A 50 -1.07 5.48 9.84
C LEU A 50 -2.54 5.86 10.09
N GLU A 51 -2.81 7.13 10.31
CA GLU A 51 -4.17 7.68 10.47
C GLU A 51 -4.84 7.99 9.12
N GLY A 52 -4.58 7.17 8.10
CA GLY A 52 -5.24 7.24 6.81
C GLY A 52 -6.59 6.53 6.79
N GLU A 53 -7.49 6.96 5.92
CA GLU A 53 -8.87 6.47 5.85
C GLU A 53 -8.95 4.94 5.73
N ASP A 54 -8.06 4.32 4.95
CA ASP A 54 -7.99 2.86 4.79
C ASP A 54 -7.74 2.15 6.13
N SER A 55 -6.75 2.63 6.90
CA SER A 55 -6.38 2.05 8.19
C SER A 55 -7.45 2.29 9.24
N LEU A 56 -8.09 3.49 9.21
CA LEU A 56 -9.20 3.84 10.09
C LEU A 56 -10.44 2.98 9.80
N ALA A 57 -10.71 2.64 8.54
CA ALA A 57 -11.80 1.72 8.20
C ALA A 57 -11.56 0.32 8.79
N THR A 58 -10.32 -0.18 8.80
CA THR A 58 -9.98 -1.44 9.48
C THR A 58 -10.21 -1.35 10.98
N LEU A 59 -9.76 -0.27 11.61
CA LEU A 59 -9.95 -0.02 13.04
C LEU A 59 -11.44 0.01 13.40
N ALA A 60 -12.26 0.72 12.62
CA ALA A 60 -13.70 0.79 12.80
C ALA A 60 -14.36 -0.60 12.67
N ALA A 61 -13.91 -1.43 11.72
CA ALA A 61 -14.41 -2.80 11.56
C ALA A 61 -14.17 -3.65 12.82
N PHE A 62 -12.97 -3.58 13.42
CA PHE A 62 -12.66 -4.33 14.65
C PHE A 62 -13.43 -3.79 15.88
N ARG A 63 -13.65 -2.49 15.98
CA ARG A 63 -14.56 -1.91 17.00
C ARG A 63 -15.98 -2.43 16.83
N ALA A 64 -16.49 -2.49 15.60
CA ALA A 64 -17.80 -3.06 15.31
C ALA A 64 -17.92 -4.55 15.67
N MET A 65 -16.81 -5.27 15.67
CA MET A 65 -16.71 -6.68 16.10
C MET A 65 -16.40 -6.84 17.59
N GLY A 66 -16.50 -5.76 18.39
CA GLY A 66 -16.46 -5.83 19.85
C GLY A 66 -15.06 -5.67 20.46
N VAL A 67 -14.05 -5.33 19.67
CA VAL A 67 -12.69 -5.06 20.17
C VAL A 67 -12.63 -3.64 20.75
N ARG A 68 -12.10 -3.50 21.97
CA ARG A 68 -11.85 -2.19 22.56
C ARG A 68 -10.52 -1.65 22.04
N ILE A 69 -10.61 -0.54 21.28
CA ILE A 69 -9.46 0.13 20.68
C ILE A 69 -9.51 1.60 21.06
N ASN A 70 -8.50 2.09 21.78
CA ASN A 70 -8.33 3.49 22.13
C ASN A 70 -7.38 4.16 21.13
N GLY A 71 -7.64 5.41 20.77
CA GLY A 71 -6.92 6.13 19.72
C GLY A 71 -7.57 5.93 18.32
N PRO A 72 -6.91 6.26 17.20
CA PRO A 72 -5.55 6.80 17.17
C PRO A 72 -5.46 8.21 17.74
N GLU A 73 -4.34 8.51 18.35
CA GLU A 73 -3.97 9.86 18.78
C GLU A 73 -2.47 10.05 18.55
N ASN A 74 -2.09 10.93 17.63
CA ASN A 74 -0.70 11.15 17.22
C ASN A 74 0.03 9.85 16.83
N GLY A 75 -0.63 8.98 16.07
CA GLY A 75 -0.10 7.69 15.66
C GLY A 75 -0.05 6.62 16.76
N CYS A 76 -0.63 6.87 17.93
CA CYS A 76 -0.69 5.90 19.03
C CYS A 76 -2.05 5.22 19.06
N VAL A 77 -2.06 3.89 19.12
CA VAL A 77 -3.26 3.06 19.26
C VAL A 77 -3.04 2.00 20.32
N ARG A 78 -4.03 1.83 21.22
CA ARG A 78 -4.01 0.80 22.25
C ARG A 78 -5.17 -0.16 22.04
N ILE A 79 -4.86 -1.45 21.89
CA ILE A 79 -5.80 -2.51 21.51
C ILE A 79 -5.89 -3.51 22.66
N GLU A 80 -7.09 -3.67 23.23
CA GLU A 80 -7.38 -4.76 24.16
C GLU A 80 -7.80 -5.99 23.36
N GLY A 81 -6.85 -6.89 23.11
CA GLY A 81 -7.07 -8.07 22.27
C GLY A 81 -8.08 -9.02 22.90
N VAL A 82 -8.90 -9.63 22.06
CA VAL A 82 -9.99 -10.52 22.48
C VAL A 82 -9.65 -12.02 22.28
N GLY A 83 -8.42 -12.30 21.83
CA GLY A 83 -7.98 -13.65 21.47
C GLY A 83 -8.57 -14.13 20.14
N MET A 84 -8.14 -15.31 19.69
CA MET A 84 -8.46 -15.85 18.37
C MET A 84 -9.96 -16.05 18.13
N HIS A 85 -10.76 -16.25 19.15
CA HIS A 85 -12.19 -16.58 19.08
C HIS A 85 -13.11 -15.58 19.79
N GLY A 86 -12.60 -14.40 20.18
CA GLY A 86 -13.33 -13.42 20.96
C GLY A 86 -14.08 -12.37 20.12
N LEU A 87 -13.94 -12.36 18.80
CA LEU A 87 -14.68 -11.44 17.93
C LEU A 87 -16.18 -11.74 17.99
N ARG A 88 -17.00 -10.68 17.83
CA ARG A 88 -18.47 -10.75 17.87
C ARG A 88 -19.06 -10.36 16.52
N ALA A 89 -20.24 -10.89 16.21
CA ALA A 89 -20.97 -10.51 15.01
C ALA A 89 -21.20 -8.99 14.97
N PRO A 90 -20.84 -8.30 13.90
CA PRO A 90 -21.18 -6.89 13.75
C PRO A 90 -22.69 -6.71 13.52
N GLN A 91 -23.26 -5.60 13.99
CA GLN A 91 -24.69 -5.31 13.84
C GLN A 91 -25.10 -4.90 12.42
N ALA A 92 -24.13 -4.52 11.58
CA ALA A 92 -24.32 -4.07 10.21
C ALA A 92 -23.17 -4.55 9.32
N PRO A 93 -23.33 -4.52 8.00
CA PRO A 93 -22.20 -4.75 7.07
C PRO A 93 -20.99 -3.90 7.41
N LEU A 94 -19.81 -4.49 7.35
CA LEU A 94 -18.54 -3.78 7.55
C LEU A 94 -18.21 -2.97 6.30
N TYR A 95 -18.21 -1.64 6.42
CA TYR A 95 -17.82 -0.73 5.35
C TYR A 95 -16.33 -0.46 5.42
N LEU A 96 -15.60 -0.80 4.36
CA LEU A 96 -14.14 -0.77 4.30
C LEU A 96 -13.57 0.36 3.42
N GLY A 97 -14.41 1.32 3.04
CA GLY A 97 -14.01 2.44 2.18
C GLY A 97 -13.41 1.97 0.86
N ASN A 98 -12.24 2.49 0.51
CA ASN A 98 -11.46 2.11 -0.68
C ASN A 98 -10.45 0.98 -0.42
N SER A 99 -10.41 0.42 0.80
CA SER A 99 -9.34 -0.47 1.22
C SER A 99 -9.46 -1.90 0.69
N GLY A 100 -8.81 -2.16 -0.43
CA GLY A 100 -8.63 -3.52 -0.95
C GLY A 100 -7.80 -4.41 -0.01
N THR A 101 -6.91 -3.82 0.78
CA THR A 101 -6.14 -4.55 1.80
C THR A 101 -7.05 -5.06 2.90
N SER A 102 -7.88 -4.20 3.49
CA SER A 102 -8.83 -4.59 4.53
C SER A 102 -9.73 -5.71 4.04
N MET A 103 -10.35 -5.55 2.87
CA MET A 103 -11.30 -6.53 2.34
C MET A 103 -10.66 -7.90 2.14
N ARG A 104 -9.47 -7.96 1.53
CA ARG A 104 -8.81 -9.24 1.24
C ARG A 104 -8.30 -9.93 2.49
N LEU A 105 -7.66 -9.20 3.41
CA LEU A 105 -7.12 -9.78 4.63
C LEU A 105 -8.24 -10.19 5.59
N LEU A 106 -9.26 -9.35 5.76
CA LEU A 106 -10.43 -9.68 6.58
C LEU A 106 -11.20 -10.89 6.05
N SER A 107 -11.25 -11.08 4.72
CA SER A 107 -11.86 -12.29 4.15
C SER A 107 -11.19 -13.57 4.68
N GLY A 108 -9.86 -13.58 4.80
CA GLY A 108 -9.13 -14.70 5.40
C GLY A 108 -9.39 -14.85 6.89
N LEU A 109 -9.26 -13.75 7.64
CA LEU A 109 -9.40 -13.75 9.10
C LEU A 109 -10.81 -14.12 9.57
N LEU A 110 -11.84 -13.67 8.83
CA LEU A 110 -13.24 -13.85 9.19
C LEU A 110 -13.85 -15.15 8.65
N ALA A 111 -13.17 -15.85 7.74
CA ALA A 111 -13.68 -17.08 7.12
C ALA A 111 -13.97 -18.22 8.10
N ALA A 112 -13.34 -18.21 9.28
CA ALA A 112 -13.52 -19.23 10.33
C ALA A 112 -14.32 -18.73 11.54
N GLN A 113 -14.81 -17.50 11.53
CA GLN A 113 -15.57 -16.96 12.66
C GLN A 113 -16.96 -17.62 12.77
N PRO A 114 -17.56 -17.70 13.98
CA PRO A 114 -18.83 -18.41 14.18
C PRO A 114 -20.07 -17.62 13.72
N PHE A 115 -19.90 -16.50 13.00
CA PHE A 115 -20.97 -15.60 12.59
C PHE A 115 -20.86 -15.18 11.12
N ASP A 116 -22.00 -14.88 10.53
CA ASP A 116 -22.05 -14.29 9.18
C ASP A 116 -21.59 -12.84 9.20
N VAL A 117 -20.90 -12.43 8.12
CA VAL A 117 -20.50 -11.03 7.96
C VAL A 117 -20.52 -10.63 6.47
N VAL A 118 -20.92 -9.39 6.22
CA VAL A 118 -20.87 -8.79 4.87
C VAL A 118 -19.79 -7.72 4.84
N LEU A 119 -18.88 -7.81 3.85
CA LEU A 119 -17.84 -6.82 3.60
C LEU A 119 -18.23 -5.99 2.36
N GLY A 120 -18.32 -4.68 2.54
CA GLY A 120 -18.62 -3.71 1.50
C GLY A 120 -17.59 -2.59 1.44
N GLY A 121 -17.69 -1.76 0.43
CA GLY A 121 -16.81 -0.61 0.25
C GLY A 121 -17.38 0.42 -0.69
N ASP A 122 -16.56 1.36 -1.12
CA ASP A 122 -16.92 2.40 -2.06
C ASP A 122 -17.04 1.87 -3.51
N GLU A 123 -17.38 2.75 -4.44
CA GLU A 123 -17.56 2.42 -5.85
C GLU A 123 -16.25 1.88 -6.47
N SER A 124 -15.09 2.41 -6.10
CA SER A 124 -13.79 1.93 -6.59
C SER A 124 -13.50 0.52 -6.07
N LEU A 125 -13.72 0.25 -4.78
CA LEU A 125 -13.49 -1.06 -4.21
C LEU A 125 -14.44 -2.12 -4.78
N THR A 126 -15.71 -1.76 -5.04
CA THR A 126 -16.71 -2.69 -5.59
C THR A 126 -16.40 -3.14 -7.02
N ARG A 127 -15.56 -2.44 -7.75
CA ARG A 127 -15.09 -2.84 -9.10
C ARG A 127 -13.93 -3.83 -9.08
N ARG A 128 -13.23 -3.97 -7.94
CA ARG A 128 -12.00 -4.78 -7.87
C ARG A 128 -12.29 -6.28 -7.78
N PRO A 129 -11.49 -7.13 -8.47
CA PRO A 129 -11.68 -8.57 -8.42
C PRO A 129 -11.30 -9.12 -7.02
N MET A 130 -12.20 -9.92 -6.43
CA MET A 130 -12.00 -10.59 -5.15
C MET A 130 -11.98 -12.11 -5.28
N ALA A 131 -12.30 -12.66 -6.46
CA ALA A 131 -12.26 -14.10 -6.72
C ALA A 131 -10.89 -14.70 -6.37
N ARG A 132 -9.79 -14.00 -6.68
CA ARG A 132 -8.42 -14.45 -6.35
C ARG A 132 -8.15 -14.69 -4.86
N VAL A 133 -8.99 -14.14 -3.97
CA VAL A 133 -8.96 -14.40 -2.51
C VAL A 133 -10.06 -15.36 -2.11
N ALA A 134 -11.27 -15.22 -2.65
CA ALA A 134 -12.39 -16.07 -2.32
C ALA A 134 -12.15 -17.53 -2.72
N ASP A 135 -11.54 -17.76 -3.89
CA ASP A 135 -11.33 -19.12 -4.39
C ASP A 135 -10.39 -19.97 -3.51
N PRO A 136 -9.17 -19.53 -3.14
CA PRO A 136 -8.34 -20.31 -2.22
C PRO A 136 -8.98 -20.47 -0.83
N LEU A 137 -9.73 -19.50 -0.34
CA LEU A 137 -10.46 -19.64 0.93
C LEU A 137 -11.58 -20.68 0.83
N ARG A 138 -12.28 -20.77 -0.29
CA ARG A 138 -13.26 -21.84 -0.56
C ARG A 138 -12.60 -23.22 -0.60
N LEU A 139 -11.40 -23.32 -1.18
CA LEU A 139 -10.60 -24.56 -1.12
C LEU A 139 -10.26 -24.96 0.30
N MET A 140 -10.12 -24.01 1.23
CA MET A 140 -9.92 -24.28 2.65
C MET A 140 -11.21 -24.69 3.39
N GLY A 141 -12.39 -24.62 2.75
CA GLY A 141 -13.68 -24.94 3.34
C GLY A 141 -14.53 -23.73 3.73
N ALA A 142 -14.11 -22.51 3.41
CA ALA A 142 -14.90 -21.32 3.64
C ALA A 142 -16.11 -21.24 2.69
N ARG A 143 -17.23 -20.69 3.18
CA ARG A 143 -18.40 -20.35 2.35
C ARG A 143 -18.45 -18.85 2.15
N ILE A 144 -18.17 -18.39 0.91
CA ILE A 144 -18.08 -17.00 0.55
C ILE A 144 -18.91 -16.75 -0.70
N ASP A 145 -19.92 -15.86 -0.61
CA ASP A 145 -20.65 -15.37 -1.77
C ASP A 145 -20.04 -14.06 -2.22
N THR A 146 -20.05 -13.84 -3.51
CA THR A 146 -19.58 -12.61 -4.17
C THR A 146 -20.68 -12.08 -5.09
N ALA A 147 -20.64 -10.80 -5.44
CA ALA A 147 -21.41 -10.28 -6.56
C ALA A 147 -20.86 -10.83 -7.90
N ASP A 148 -21.57 -10.56 -8.98
CA ASP A 148 -21.21 -10.98 -10.33
C ASP A 148 -19.76 -10.62 -10.68
N GLY A 149 -19.07 -11.57 -11.31
CA GLY A 149 -17.66 -11.42 -11.67
C GLY A 149 -16.70 -11.52 -10.48
N GLY A 150 -17.12 -12.12 -9.36
CA GLY A 150 -16.27 -12.30 -8.19
C GLY A 150 -15.91 -11.00 -7.49
N ARG A 151 -16.83 -10.03 -7.46
CA ARG A 151 -16.66 -8.68 -6.92
C ARG A 151 -17.37 -8.50 -5.58
N PRO A 152 -17.06 -7.43 -4.82
CA PRO A 152 -17.83 -7.03 -3.64
C PRO A 152 -19.29 -6.65 -3.98
N PRO A 153 -20.23 -6.76 -3.00
CA PRO A 153 -19.95 -7.14 -1.61
C PRO A 153 -19.62 -8.62 -1.45
N LEU A 154 -18.81 -8.94 -0.41
CA LEU A 154 -18.52 -10.32 -0.05
C LEU A 154 -19.36 -10.69 1.17
N ARG A 155 -20.06 -11.82 1.10
CA ARG A 155 -20.73 -12.42 2.24
C ARG A 155 -19.97 -13.66 2.68
N LEU A 156 -19.43 -13.61 3.89
CA LEU A 156 -18.79 -14.75 4.54
C LEU A 156 -19.80 -15.39 5.48
N HIS A 157 -20.00 -16.72 5.33
CA HIS A 157 -20.87 -17.50 6.19
C HIS A 157 -20.09 -18.05 7.37
N GLY A 158 -20.62 -17.86 8.55
CA GLY A 158 -19.99 -18.29 9.79
C GLY A 158 -20.02 -19.80 10.03
N GLY A 159 -19.27 -20.24 11.03
CA GLY A 159 -19.26 -21.63 11.50
C GLY A 159 -18.63 -22.64 10.53
N CYS A 160 -17.81 -22.18 9.58
CA CYS A 160 -17.08 -23.06 8.69
C CYS A 160 -15.87 -23.69 9.40
N SER A 161 -15.69 -25.00 9.23
CA SER A 161 -14.48 -25.71 9.67
C SER A 161 -13.45 -25.65 8.56
N LEU A 162 -12.41 -24.83 8.74
CA LEU A 162 -11.34 -24.72 7.77
C LEU A 162 -10.32 -25.83 7.93
N HIS A 163 -9.72 -26.25 6.82
CA HIS A 163 -8.58 -27.17 6.78
C HIS A 163 -7.40 -26.52 6.04
N GLY A 164 -6.19 -26.88 6.45
CA GLY A 164 -4.96 -26.40 5.82
C GLY A 164 -4.81 -26.95 4.41
N ILE A 165 -4.21 -26.16 3.53
CA ILE A 165 -3.96 -26.53 2.13
C ILE A 165 -2.52 -26.18 1.73
N GLU A 166 -2.01 -26.86 0.70
CA GLU A 166 -0.89 -26.34 -0.08
C GLU A 166 -1.44 -25.52 -1.25
N TYR A 167 -1.18 -24.23 -1.26
CA TYR A 167 -1.67 -23.34 -2.29
C TYR A 167 -0.51 -22.71 -3.08
N ARG A 168 -0.40 -23.11 -4.35
CA ARG A 168 0.52 -22.49 -5.32
C ARG A 168 -0.17 -21.29 -5.95
N MET A 169 0.31 -20.10 -5.63
CA MET A 169 -0.28 -18.88 -6.17
C MET A 169 0.01 -18.78 -7.68
N PRO A 170 -1.00 -18.55 -8.52
CA PRO A 170 -0.81 -18.38 -9.97
C PRO A 170 -0.12 -17.05 -10.30
N VAL A 171 -0.28 -16.05 -9.44
CA VAL A 171 0.30 -14.70 -9.59
C VAL A 171 0.84 -14.23 -8.24
N ALA A 172 1.96 -13.53 -8.25
CA ALA A 172 2.56 -12.95 -7.05
C ALA A 172 1.62 -11.91 -6.40
N SER A 173 1.12 -12.18 -5.21
CA SER A 173 0.20 -11.31 -4.48
C SER A 173 0.34 -11.44 -2.97
N ALA A 174 0.95 -10.45 -2.32
CA ALA A 174 1.06 -10.41 -0.87
C ALA A 174 -0.30 -10.46 -0.15
N GLN A 175 -1.35 -9.90 -0.75
CA GLN A 175 -2.68 -9.88 -0.14
C GLN A 175 -3.35 -11.25 -0.19
N VAL A 176 -3.21 -12.00 -1.29
CA VAL A 176 -3.70 -13.37 -1.39
C VAL A 176 -2.95 -14.27 -0.42
N LYS A 177 -1.61 -14.22 -0.40
CA LYS A 177 -0.79 -14.92 0.58
C LYS A 177 -1.25 -14.63 2.00
N SER A 178 -1.38 -13.35 2.36
CA SER A 178 -1.81 -12.93 3.70
C SER A 178 -3.20 -13.46 4.04
N ALA A 179 -4.17 -13.41 3.14
CA ALA A 179 -5.52 -13.91 3.38
C ALA A 179 -5.53 -15.42 3.67
N VAL A 180 -4.80 -16.21 2.88
CA VAL A 180 -4.68 -17.68 3.07
C VAL A 180 -3.97 -18.00 4.38
N LEU A 181 -2.89 -17.29 4.73
CA LEU A 181 -2.18 -17.47 6.01
C LEU A 181 -3.06 -17.09 7.21
N LEU A 182 -3.82 -16.00 7.13
CA LEU A 182 -4.73 -15.56 8.20
C LEU A 182 -5.88 -16.56 8.40
N ALA A 183 -6.44 -17.15 7.34
CA ALA A 183 -7.38 -18.25 7.43
C ALA A 183 -6.71 -19.51 8.02
N GLY A 184 -5.46 -19.76 7.63
CA GLY A 184 -4.65 -20.86 8.13
C GLY A 184 -4.44 -20.87 9.65
N LEU A 185 -4.51 -19.71 10.31
CA LEU A 185 -4.45 -19.60 11.78
C LEU A 185 -5.56 -20.43 12.47
N TYR A 186 -6.69 -20.57 11.81
CA TYR A 186 -7.89 -21.28 12.31
C TYR A 186 -8.08 -22.68 11.71
N ALA A 187 -7.30 -23.01 10.68
CA ALA A 187 -7.47 -24.27 9.95
C ALA A 187 -6.98 -25.48 10.74
N SER A 188 -7.59 -26.62 10.56
CA SER A 188 -7.04 -27.90 11.02
C SER A 188 -5.83 -28.27 10.15
N GLY A 189 -4.72 -28.68 10.78
CA GLY A 189 -3.48 -29.04 10.09
C GLY A 189 -2.62 -27.84 9.68
N SER A 190 -1.83 -27.98 8.63
CA SER A 190 -0.87 -26.98 8.16
C SER A 190 -1.31 -26.32 6.87
N THR A 191 -1.14 -25.03 6.78
CA THR A 191 -1.35 -24.23 5.55
C THR A 191 0.00 -23.83 4.98
N CYS A 192 0.23 -24.14 3.70
CA CYS A 192 1.44 -23.79 2.97
C CYS A 192 1.08 -22.95 1.74
N VAL A 193 1.68 -21.76 1.62
CA VAL A 193 1.54 -20.91 0.43
C VAL A 193 2.87 -20.85 -0.30
N ILE A 194 2.84 -21.14 -1.61
CA ILE A 194 4.02 -21.12 -2.49
C ILE A 194 3.89 -19.94 -3.45
N GLU A 195 4.85 -19.02 -3.37
CA GLU A 195 4.89 -17.79 -4.17
C GLU A 195 5.61 -18.02 -5.50
N PRO A 196 5.10 -17.53 -6.65
CA PRO A 196 5.81 -17.59 -7.93
C PRO A 196 6.98 -16.59 -7.99
N ALA A 197 6.89 -15.49 -7.25
CA ALA A 197 7.93 -14.50 -7.04
C ALA A 197 7.80 -13.90 -5.64
N PRO A 198 8.87 -13.36 -5.03
CA PRO A 198 8.82 -12.78 -3.69
C PRO A 198 7.76 -11.67 -3.58
N THR A 199 6.94 -11.72 -2.53
CA THR A 199 6.01 -10.64 -2.18
C THR A 199 6.22 -10.21 -0.73
N ARG A 200 5.61 -9.09 -0.35
CA ARG A 200 5.69 -8.51 1.01
C ARG A 200 5.43 -9.57 2.08
N ASP A 201 6.28 -9.60 3.10
CA ASP A 201 6.27 -10.61 4.18
C ASP A 201 5.85 -10.05 5.55
N HIS A 202 5.19 -8.89 5.58
CA HIS A 202 4.73 -8.25 6.83
C HIS A 202 3.83 -9.17 7.67
N THR A 203 2.97 -9.99 7.06
CA THR A 203 2.12 -10.93 7.80
C THR A 203 2.96 -11.95 8.55
N GLU A 204 3.94 -12.53 7.87
CA GLU A 204 4.85 -13.53 8.43
C GLU A 204 5.67 -12.94 9.59
N ARG A 205 6.29 -11.79 9.38
CA ARG A 205 7.08 -11.09 10.39
C ARG A 205 6.25 -10.70 11.60
N MET A 206 5.08 -10.13 11.39
CA MET A 206 4.21 -9.69 12.49
C MET A 206 3.63 -10.89 13.27
N LEU A 207 3.27 -11.99 12.59
CA LEU A 207 2.89 -13.24 13.27
C LEU A 207 4.02 -13.75 14.16
N GLN A 208 5.26 -13.78 13.66
CA GLN A 208 6.44 -14.18 14.43
C GLN A 208 6.68 -13.22 15.61
N GLY A 209 6.57 -11.90 15.39
CA GLY A 209 6.70 -10.89 16.44
C GLY A 209 5.66 -11.03 17.56
N LEU A 210 4.47 -11.58 17.25
CA LEU A 210 3.41 -11.87 18.20
C LEU A 210 3.47 -13.34 18.73
N GLY A 211 4.59 -14.03 18.51
CA GLY A 211 4.86 -15.36 19.05
C GLY A 211 4.25 -16.52 18.28
N TYR A 212 3.74 -16.31 17.08
CA TYR A 212 3.19 -17.37 16.22
C TYR A 212 4.28 -17.98 15.33
N ALA A 213 4.36 -19.32 15.30
CA ALA A 213 5.35 -20.02 14.49
C ALA A 213 5.00 -19.97 13.00
N VAL A 214 5.82 -19.30 12.22
CA VAL A 214 5.76 -19.26 10.76
C VAL A 214 7.10 -19.72 10.20
N ARG A 215 7.10 -20.69 9.31
CA ARG A 215 8.30 -21.23 8.65
C ARG A 215 8.34 -20.81 7.19
N ARG A 216 9.47 -20.24 6.76
CA ARG A 216 9.76 -19.97 5.35
C ARG A 216 10.90 -20.85 4.86
N VAL A 217 10.70 -21.50 3.70
CA VAL A 217 11.72 -22.28 3.01
C VAL A 217 11.63 -21.96 1.52
N GLY A 218 12.58 -21.16 1.03
CA GLY A 218 12.53 -20.63 -0.33
C GLY A 218 11.25 -19.84 -0.60
N ALA A 219 10.48 -20.25 -1.59
CA ALA A 219 9.21 -19.64 -1.95
C ALA A 219 8.01 -20.09 -1.11
N ALA A 220 8.18 -21.11 -0.25
CA ALA A 220 7.10 -21.67 0.54
C ALA A 220 7.04 -21.05 1.94
N VAL A 221 5.85 -20.61 2.34
CA VAL A 221 5.53 -20.10 3.67
C VAL A 221 4.50 -21.01 4.31
N THR A 222 4.81 -21.56 5.50
CA THR A 222 3.99 -22.56 6.17
C THR A 222 3.70 -22.17 7.61
N LEU A 223 2.47 -22.38 8.06
CA LEU A 223 2.08 -22.30 9.46
C LEU A 223 1.09 -23.44 9.80
N ALA A 224 1.03 -23.81 11.07
CA ALA A 224 0.02 -24.72 11.59
C ALA A 224 -1.09 -23.92 12.25
N GLY A 225 -2.33 -24.35 12.10
CA GLY A 225 -3.48 -23.69 12.74
C GLY A 225 -3.60 -24.03 14.23
N GLY A 226 -4.50 -23.30 14.92
CA GLY A 226 -4.82 -23.53 16.33
C GLY A 226 -3.82 -22.94 17.34
N GLY A 227 -2.86 -22.13 16.89
CA GLY A 227 -1.94 -21.40 17.76
C GLY A 227 -2.59 -20.17 18.42
N ARG A 228 -1.78 -19.40 19.15
CA ARG A 228 -2.19 -18.17 19.85
C ARG A 228 -1.27 -17.02 19.52
N LEU A 229 -1.82 -15.81 19.50
CA LEU A 229 -1.07 -14.57 19.38
C LEU A 229 -0.92 -13.93 20.76
N ARG A 230 0.27 -13.40 21.05
CA ARG A 230 0.55 -12.68 22.29
C ARG A 230 0.69 -11.21 21.99
N ALA A 231 0.07 -10.39 22.83
CA ALA A 231 0.18 -8.95 22.70
C ALA A 231 1.63 -8.47 22.84
N ALA A 232 2.00 -7.43 22.09
CA ALA A 232 3.32 -6.84 22.09
C ALA A 232 3.23 -5.35 21.76
N THR A 233 4.31 -4.60 21.96
CA THR A 233 4.45 -3.26 21.39
C THR A 233 4.82 -3.38 19.93
N ILE A 234 4.10 -2.66 19.05
CA ILE A 234 4.33 -2.62 17.61
C ILE A 234 4.75 -1.20 17.23
N GLU A 235 5.97 -1.06 16.77
CA GLU A 235 6.46 0.19 16.18
C GLU A 235 6.29 0.13 14.67
N VAL A 236 5.45 1.00 14.12
CA VAL A 236 5.20 1.11 12.67
C VAL A 236 6.24 2.07 12.09
N PRO A 237 7.16 1.61 11.23
CA PRO A 237 8.12 2.48 10.57
C PRO A 237 7.45 3.34 9.51
N GLY A 238 8.14 4.38 9.05
CA GLY A 238 7.71 5.18 7.90
C GLY A 238 7.53 4.32 6.65
N ASP A 239 6.46 4.57 5.90
CA ASP A 239 6.14 3.80 4.68
C ASP A 239 7.11 4.12 3.54
N ILE A 240 7.81 3.10 3.03
CA ILE A 240 8.70 3.25 1.87
C ILE A 240 7.94 3.75 0.62
N SER A 241 6.66 3.40 0.46
CA SER A 241 5.83 3.93 -0.64
C SER A 241 5.62 5.43 -0.52
N SER A 242 5.41 5.94 0.70
CA SER A 242 5.32 7.36 0.97
C SER A 242 6.68 8.06 0.83
N ALA A 243 7.75 7.39 1.28
CA ALA A 243 9.13 7.86 1.12
C ALA A 243 9.53 7.98 -0.35
N ALA A 244 9.07 7.07 -1.22
CA ALA A 244 9.42 7.01 -2.64
C ALA A 244 9.14 8.33 -3.38
N PHE A 245 8.08 9.06 -3.03
CA PHE A 245 7.77 10.36 -3.64
C PHE A 245 8.88 11.38 -3.36
N PHE A 246 9.36 11.42 -2.13
CA PHE A 246 10.43 12.33 -1.71
C PHE A 246 11.80 11.87 -2.18
N LEU A 247 12.06 10.54 -2.24
CA LEU A 247 13.28 9.99 -2.82
C LEU A 247 13.41 10.39 -4.30
N VAL A 248 12.35 10.19 -5.08
CA VAL A 248 12.35 10.60 -6.49
C VAL A 248 12.43 12.13 -6.59
N GLY A 249 11.63 12.88 -5.83
CA GLY A 249 11.64 14.34 -5.85
C GLY A 249 13.02 14.92 -5.61
N ALA A 250 13.73 14.41 -4.59
CA ALA A 250 15.09 14.88 -4.30
C ALA A 250 16.12 14.41 -5.34
N ALA A 251 16.00 13.17 -5.82
CA ALA A 251 16.92 12.64 -6.84
C ALA A 251 16.88 13.46 -8.14
N ILE A 252 15.67 13.88 -8.59
CA ILE A 252 15.50 14.61 -9.85
C ILE A 252 15.75 16.12 -9.75
N THR A 253 15.73 16.71 -8.55
CA THR A 253 15.76 18.18 -8.38
C THR A 253 17.13 18.69 -7.99
N PRO A 254 17.81 19.52 -8.85
CA PRO A 254 19.14 20.05 -8.57
C PRO A 254 19.26 20.75 -7.21
N GLY A 255 20.35 20.46 -6.49
CA GLY A 255 20.66 21.06 -5.19
C GLY A 255 19.88 20.45 -4.02
N SER A 256 19.13 19.37 -4.23
CA SER A 256 18.45 18.65 -3.14
C SER A 256 19.44 17.86 -2.29
N ASP A 257 19.17 17.83 -0.99
CA ASP A 257 19.79 16.97 0.03
C ASP A 257 18.76 16.78 1.15
N LEU A 258 18.08 15.64 1.15
CA LEU A 258 16.95 15.36 2.02
C LEU A 258 17.22 14.09 2.85
N LEU A 259 16.91 14.15 4.12
CA LEU A 259 17.00 13.03 5.05
C LEU A 259 15.61 12.58 5.47
N LEU A 260 15.26 11.34 5.14
CA LEU A 260 14.02 10.70 5.57
C LEU A 260 14.31 9.79 6.76
N ARG A 261 13.69 10.07 7.90
CA ARG A 261 13.93 9.32 9.15
C ARG A 261 13.02 8.12 9.30
N ASN A 262 13.59 7.06 9.87
CA ASN A 262 12.85 5.88 10.36
C ASN A 262 11.99 5.21 9.28
N VAL A 263 12.51 5.03 8.08
CA VAL A 263 11.80 4.40 6.96
C VAL A 263 11.96 2.89 7.01
N GLY A 264 10.87 2.16 6.80
CA GLY A 264 10.90 0.70 6.65
C GLY A 264 11.68 0.31 5.39
N VAL A 265 12.71 -0.52 5.56
CA VAL A 265 13.56 -0.98 4.45
C VAL A 265 13.52 -2.52 4.32
N ASN A 266 12.33 -3.08 4.46
CA ASN A 266 12.10 -4.49 4.24
C ASN A 266 12.56 -4.89 2.82
N PRO A 267 13.42 -5.91 2.66
CA PRO A 267 13.94 -6.32 1.34
C PRO A 267 12.85 -6.65 0.30
N THR A 268 11.65 -7.03 0.76
CA THR A 268 10.50 -7.26 -0.14
C THR A 268 9.81 -5.97 -0.61
N ARG A 269 10.34 -4.80 -0.21
CA ARG A 269 9.79 -3.46 -0.48
C ARG A 269 10.81 -2.48 -1.05
N THR A 270 12.11 -2.80 -1.02
CA THR A 270 13.17 -1.86 -1.38
C THR A 270 13.46 -1.79 -2.89
N GLY A 271 12.69 -2.47 -3.73
CA GLY A 271 12.87 -2.42 -5.18
C GLY A 271 12.90 -1.00 -5.75
N VAL A 272 12.17 -0.05 -5.16
CA VAL A 272 12.24 1.36 -5.55
C VAL A 272 13.64 1.97 -5.33
N ILE A 273 14.30 1.63 -4.23
CA ILE A 273 15.68 2.10 -3.95
C ILE A 273 16.65 1.47 -4.93
N ASP A 274 16.50 0.16 -5.19
CA ASP A 274 17.39 -0.57 -6.10
C ASP A 274 17.26 -0.05 -7.54
N ILE A 275 16.03 0.17 -8.02
CA ILE A 275 15.76 0.77 -9.34
C ILE A 275 16.35 2.18 -9.44
N LEU A 276 16.13 3.04 -8.45
CA LEU A 276 16.69 4.40 -8.45
C LEU A 276 18.22 4.39 -8.44
N ARG A 277 18.86 3.48 -7.70
CA ARG A 277 20.31 3.32 -7.71
C ARG A 277 20.83 2.83 -9.06
N LEU A 278 20.14 1.89 -9.70
CA LEU A 278 20.46 1.47 -11.07
C LEU A 278 20.36 2.63 -12.07
N MET A 279 19.41 3.54 -11.87
CA MET A 279 19.28 4.78 -12.64
C MET A 279 20.36 5.81 -12.30
N GLY A 280 21.15 5.62 -11.24
CA GLY A 280 22.25 6.52 -10.84
C GLY A 280 21.92 7.46 -9.68
N ALA A 281 20.79 7.27 -8.98
CA ALA A 281 20.43 8.09 -7.83
C ALA A 281 21.42 7.94 -6.66
N ASP A 282 21.75 9.05 -6.00
CA ASP A 282 22.59 9.08 -4.78
C ASP A 282 21.67 8.90 -3.55
N ILE A 283 21.54 7.64 -3.12
CA ILE A 283 20.74 7.24 -1.96
C ILE A 283 21.61 6.46 -0.98
N GLU A 284 21.77 6.99 0.24
CA GLU A 284 22.46 6.34 1.35
C GLU A 284 21.44 5.78 2.35
N MET A 285 21.67 4.54 2.83
CA MET A 285 20.98 3.99 3.99
C MET A 285 21.85 4.17 5.23
N LEU A 286 21.34 4.89 6.21
CA LEU A 286 22.02 5.23 7.46
C LEU A 286 21.31 4.60 8.64
N ALA A 287 22.03 4.34 9.72
CA ALA A 287 21.47 3.85 10.99
C ALA A 287 20.53 2.63 10.82
N LEU A 288 20.95 1.65 10.01
CA LEU A 288 20.19 0.41 9.81
C LEU A 288 20.01 -0.31 11.15
N ARG A 289 18.75 -0.64 11.49
CA ARG A 289 18.35 -1.29 12.74
C ARG A 289 17.11 -2.14 12.51
N GLU A 290 16.71 -2.87 13.52
CA GLU A 290 15.45 -3.61 13.53
C GLU A 290 14.48 -2.93 14.52
N SER A 291 13.21 -2.81 14.17
CA SER A 291 12.14 -2.31 15.00
C SER A 291 10.88 -3.14 14.77
N GLY A 292 10.39 -3.80 15.82
CA GLY A 292 9.20 -4.66 15.74
C GLY A 292 9.28 -5.81 14.73
N GLY A 293 10.48 -6.34 14.44
CA GLY A 293 10.73 -7.38 13.44
C GLY A 293 10.87 -6.87 12.00
N GLU A 294 10.78 -5.55 11.78
CA GLU A 294 11.00 -4.92 10.48
C GLU A 294 12.35 -4.20 10.43
N PRO A 295 13.14 -4.34 9.36
CA PRO A 295 14.34 -3.55 9.17
C PRO A 295 13.98 -2.11 8.84
N VAL A 296 14.67 -1.18 9.50
CA VAL A 296 14.42 0.26 9.43
C VAL A 296 15.73 1.00 9.24
N ALA A 297 15.73 2.04 8.41
CA ALA A 297 16.87 2.91 8.18
C ALA A 297 16.45 4.38 8.07
N ASP A 298 17.42 5.26 8.19
CA ASP A 298 17.30 6.63 7.73
C ASP A 298 17.82 6.69 6.30
N LEU A 299 17.07 7.31 5.38
CA LEU A 299 17.43 7.41 3.97
C LEU A 299 17.86 8.83 3.63
N ARG A 300 19.11 9.03 3.26
CA ARG A 300 19.57 10.30 2.71
C ARG A 300 19.61 10.23 1.21
N VAL A 301 18.97 11.17 0.54
CA VAL A 301 18.93 11.27 -0.92
C VAL A 301 19.41 12.64 -1.36
N ARG A 302 20.32 12.66 -2.35
CA ARG A 302 20.83 13.87 -3.00
C ARG A 302 20.51 13.81 -4.48
N HIS A 303 20.43 15.01 -5.08
CA HIS A 303 20.30 15.10 -6.52
C HIS A 303 21.47 14.43 -7.23
N ALA A 304 21.16 13.62 -8.23
CA ALA A 304 22.13 13.05 -9.17
C ALA A 304 21.53 12.98 -10.58
N PRO A 305 22.34 13.10 -11.64
CA PRO A 305 21.86 12.85 -13.00
C PRO A 305 21.41 11.39 -13.15
N LEU A 306 20.11 11.21 -13.48
CA LEU A 306 19.57 9.90 -13.71
C LEU A 306 19.75 9.48 -15.18
N ARG A 307 19.87 8.18 -15.41
CA ARG A 307 19.92 7.56 -16.74
C ARG A 307 18.77 6.57 -16.93
N GLY A 308 18.29 6.45 -18.15
CA GLY A 308 17.31 5.44 -18.54
C GLY A 308 17.90 4.04 -18.42
N ILE A 309 17.05 3.08 -18.07
CA ILE A 309 17.41 1.67 -17.91
C ILE A 309 16.29 0.76 -18.39
N GLU A 310 16.62 -0.48 -18.74
CA GLU A 310 15.68 -1.56 -18.73
C GLU A 310 15.53 -2.06 -17.28
N ILE A 311 14.30 -1.97 -16.71
CA ILE A 311 14.08 -2.34 -15.31
C ILE A 311 14.11 -3.86 -15.20
N PRO A 312 14.98 -4.43 -14.32
CA PRO A 312 15.04 -5.87 -14.10
C PRO A 312 13.69 -6.42 -13.64
N VAL A 313 13.20 -7.47 -14.30
CA VAL A 313 11.86 -8.02 -14.05
C VAL A 313 11.70 -8.55 -12.61
N GLU A 314 12.77 -9.01 -11.99
CA GLU A 314 12.80 -9.46 -10.59
C GLU A 314 12.56 -8.33 -9.59
N LEU A 315 12.79 -7.07 -9.95
CA LEU A 315 12.50 -5.90 -9.10
C LEU A 315 11.04 -5.45 -9.23
N VAL A 316 10.32 -5.89 -10.25
CA VAL A 316 8.93 -5.46 -10.49
C VAL A 316 8.02 -5.75 -9.30
N PRO A 317 7.95 -6.98 -8.75
CA PRO A 317 7.08 -7.25 -7.60
C PRO A 317 7.52 -6.51 -6.33
N LEU A 318 8.81 -6.13 -6.20
CA LEU A 318 9.38 -5.45 -5.04
C LEU A 318 9.13 -3.93 -5.06
N ALA A 319 8.69 -3.37 -6.21
CA ALA A 319 8.41 -1.95 -6.41
C ALA A 319 7.04 -1.69 -7.05
N ILE A 320 6.16 -2.69 -7.08
CA ILE A 320 4.93 -2.64 -7.90
C ILE A 320 4.03 -1.42 -7.60
N ASP A 321 4.03 -0.96 -6.37
CA ASP A 321 3.20 0.18 -5.98
C ASP A 321 3.91 1.54 -6.16
N GLU A 322 5.23 1.55 -6.36
CA GLU A 322 6.06 2.76 -6.51
C GLU A 322 6.26 3.17 -7.97
N PHE A 323 5.83 2.34 -8.95
CA PHE A 323 6.00 2.67 -10.37
C PHE A 323 5.43 4.01 -10.82
N PRO A 324 4.29 4.51 -10.34
CA PRO A 324 3.83 5.84 -10.75
C PRO A 324 4.88 6.93 -10.53
N VAL A 325 5.56 6.96 -9.38
CA VAL A 325 6.60 7.95 -9.14
C VAL A 325 7.94 7.58 -9.79
N LEU A 326 8.26 6.29 -9.97
CA LEU A 326 9.42 5.85 -10.75
C LEU A 326 9.31 6.27 -12.23
N PHE A 327 8.11 6.33 -12.79
CA PHE A 327 7.89 6.84 -14.15
C PHE A 327 8.22 8.35 -14.24
N ILE A 328 8.03 9.09 -13.15
CA ILE A 328 8.51 10.49 -13.10
C ILE A 328 10.03 10.56 -13.07
N ALA A 329 10.70 9.67 -12.31
CA ALA A 329 12.17 9.57 -12.37
C ALA A 329 12.64 9.25 -13.79
N ALA A 330 11.98 8.30 -14.48
CA ALA A 330 12.26 7.95 -15.86
C ALA A 330 12.06 9.13 -16.83
N ALA A 331 10.99 9.92 -16.65
CA ALA A 331 10.76 11.11 -17.46
C ALA A 331 11.83 12.20 -17.28
N CYS A 332 12.57 12.18 -16.17
CA CYS A 332 13.68 13.10 -15.88
C CYS A 332 15.07 12.52 -16.16
N ALA A 333 15.17 11.23 -16.55
CA ALA A 333 16.42 10.55 -16.81
C ALA A 333 16.97 10.86 -18.21
N ASP A 334 18.27 10.70 -18.42
CA ASP A 334 18.84 10.74 -19.76
C ASP A 334 18.65 9.39 -20.46
N GLY A 335 18.07 9.40 -21.66
CA GLY A 335 17.79 8.20 -22.46
C GLY A 335 16.43 7.57 -22.20
N GLU A 336 16.32 6.29 -22.46
CA GLU A 336 15.07 5.52 -22.43
C GLU A 336 14.99 4.62 -21.20
N THR A 337 13.83 4.58 -20.55
CA THR A 337 13.51 3.60 -19.50
C THR A 337 12.39 2.68 -19.97
N VAL A 338 12.57 1.36 -19.80
CA VAL A 338 11.59 0.35 -20.19
C VAL A 338 11.17 -0.48 -19.00
N LEU A 339 9.86 -0.57 -18.76
CA LEU A 339 9.25 -1.50 -17.81
C LEU A 339 8.50 -2.59 -18.57
N ARG A 340 8.66 -3.85 -18.11
CA ARG A 340 7.93 -5.03 -18.56
C ARG A 340 7.47 -5.87 -17.37
N GLY A 341 6.52 -6.80 -17.57
CA GLY A 341 6.07 -7.74 -16.55
C GLY A 341 5.29 -7.10 -15.39
N ALA A 342 4.64 -5.97 -15.63
CA ALA A 342 3.93 -5.20 -14.62
C ALA A 342 2.41 -5.10 -14.88
N GLU A 343 1.78 -6.15 -15.43
CA GLU A 343 0.34 -6.21 -15.74
C GLU A 343 -0.52 -5.93 -14.50
N GLU A 344 -0.02 -6.27 -13.31
CA GLU A 344 -0.71 -6.01 -12.05
C GLU A 344 -1.02 -4.51 -11.81
N LEU A 345 -0.28 -3.60 -12.45
CA LEU A 345 -0.56 -2.16 -12.41
C LEU A 345 -1.91 -1.77 -13.03
N ARG A 346 -2.42 -2.60 -13.96
CA ARG A 346 -3.68 -2.33 -14.66
C ARG A 346 -4.93 -2.61 -13.83
N VAL A 347 -4.79 -3.37 -12.73
CA VAL A 347 -5.88 -3.82 -11.86
C VAL A 347 -5.78 -3.28 -10.44
N LYS A 348 -5.05 -2.17 -10.26
CA LYS A 348 -4.93 -1.44 -8.98
C LYS A 348 -6.15 -0.54 -8.75
N GLU A 349 -5.98 0.56 -8.03
CA GLU A 349 -7.00 1.60 -7.79
C GLU A 349 -7.50 2.20 -9.11
N SER A 350 -6.60 2.33 -10.07
CA SER A 350 -6.84 2.66 -11.47
C SER A 350 -6.02 1.71 -12.36
N ASP A 351 -6.21 1.75 -13.69
CA ASP A 351 -5.16 1.29 -14.62
C ASP A 351 -4.03 2.31 -14.58
N ARG A 352 -3.01 2.02 -13.73
CA ARG A 352 -1.90 2.95 -13.48
C ARG A 352 -1.02 3.19 -14.70
N ILE A 353 -0.91 2.21 -15.61
CA ILE A 353 -0.18 2.38 -16.87
C ILE A 353 -0.92 3.38 -17.74
N ASP A 354 -2.23 3.21 -17.95
CA ASP A 354 -3.05 4.12 -18.77
C ASP A 354 -3.14 5.51 -18.12
N ALA A 355 -3.33 5.59 -16.82
CA ALA A 355 -3.42 6.88 -16.11
C ALA A 355 -2.13 7.70 -16.23
N MET A 356 -0.96 7.06 -16.04
CA MET A 356 0.33 7.72 -16.20
C MET A 356 0.60 8.11 -17.66
N ALA A 357 0.30 7.23 -18.62
CA ALA A 357 0.46 7.51 -20.05
C ALA A 357 -0.38 8.73 -20.49
N ARG A 358 -1.65 8.80 -20.07
CA ARG A 358 -2.49 9.99 -20.35
C ARG A 358 -1.95 11.25 -19.70
N GLY A 359 -1.47 11.15 -18.46
CA GLY A 359 -0.83 12.28 -17.80
C GLY A 359 0.43 12.74 -18.51
N PHE A 360 1.27 11.83 -18.97
CA PHE A 360 2.46 12.14 -19.78
C PHE A 360 2.12 12.81 -21.10
N GLN A 361 1.06 12.37 -21.76
CA GLN A 361 0.57 13.04 -22.97
C GLN A 361 0.21 14.51 -22.70
N GLN A 362 -0.41 14.82 -21.55
CA GLN A 362 -0.80 16.19 -21.18
C GLN A 362 0.40 17.11 -20.92
N ILE A 363 1.47 16.57 -20.34
CA ILE A 363 2.67 17.37 -20.02
C ILE A 363 3.80 17.25 -21.06
N GLY A 364 3.59 16.48 -22.13
CA GLY A 364 4.52 16.40 -23.26
C GLY A 364 5.69 15.44 -23.05
N VAL A 365 5.59 14.44 -22.16
CA VAL A 365 6.60 13.37 -22.03
C VAL A 365 6.42 12.34 -23.13
N ALA A 366 7.48 12.04 -23.87
CA ALA A 366 7.49 11.01 -24.90
C ALA A 366 7.42 9.61 -24.27
N HIS A 367 6.42 8.82 -24.63
CA HIS A 367 6.19 7.51 -24.05
C HIS A 367 5.41 6.57 -24.97
N GLU A 368 5.47 5.27 -24.69
CA GLU A 368 4.68 4.22 -25.32
C GLU A 368 4.11 3.30 -24.24
N ALA A 369 2.79 3.24 -24.09
CA ALA A 369 2.14 2.30 -23.19
C ALA A 369 2.15 0.89 -23.80
N LEU A 370 2.58 -0.10 -23.02
CA LEU A 370 2.68 -1.51 -23.41
C LEU A 370 1.63 -2.33 -22.64
N PRO A 371 1.24 -3.51 -23.10
CA PRO A 371 0.27 -4.36 -22.40
C PRO A 371 0.66 -4.66 -20.94
N ASP A 372 1.95 -4.85 -20.70
CA ASP A 372 2.56 -5.27 -19.43
C ASP A 372 3.50 -4.24 -18.83
N GLY A 373 3.49 -2.98 -19.33
CA GLY A 373 4.42 -1.96 -18.85
C GLY A 373 4.34 -0.65 -19.66
N ILE A 374 5.46 0.05 -19.71
CA ILE A 374 5.58 1.33 -20.42
C ILE A 374 7.05 1.59 -20.82
N ARG A 375 7.23 2.28 -21.93
CA ARG A 375 8.51 2.84 -22.39
C ARG A 375 8.44 4.35 -22.22
N ILE A 376 9.45 4.96 -21.63
CA ILE A 376 9.49 6.39 -21.34
C ILE A 376 10.82 6.95 -21.83
N HIS A 377 10.78 8.03 -22.61
CA HIS A 377 11.95 8.77 -23.03
C HIS A 377 12.08 10.01 -22.14
N GLY A 378 13.19 10.15 -21.46
CA GLY A 378 13.44 11.28 -20.60
C GLY A 378 13.71 12.55 -21.39
N GLY A 379 13.43 13.70 -20.77
CA GLY A 379 13.61 15.00 -21.38
C GLY A 379 12.93 16.13 -20.62
N ALA A 380 12.86 17.30 -21.25
CA ALA A 380 12.11 18.45 -20.72
C ALA A 380 10.61 18.24 -20.99
N PHE A 381 9.77 18.64 -20.05
CA PHE A 381 8.32 18.58 -20.19
C PHE A 381 7.62 19.80 -19.62
N GLY A 382 6.38 20.01 -20.05
CA GLY A 382 5.54 21.14 -19.69
C GLY A 382 4.73 20.93 -18.42
N GLY A 383 3.80 21.86 -18.19
CA GLY A 383 2.69 21.68 -17.27
C GLY A 383 1.45 21.19 -18.00
N GLY A 384 0.37 20.98 -17.26
CA GLY A 384 -0.90 20.54 -17.83
C GLY A 384 -1.93 20.22 -16.76
N CYS A 385 -3.10 19.73 -17.22
CA CYS A 385 -4.18 19.30 -16.34
C CYS A 385 -4.27 17.77 -16.38
N ILE A 386 -4.08 17.14 -15.22
CA ILE A 386 -4.01 15.68 -15.04
C ILE A 386 -5.26 15.20 -14.31
N ASP A 387 -5.87 14.15 -14.77
CA ASP A 387 -6.90 13.42 -14.05
C ASP A 387 -6.24 12.26 -13.28
N SER A 388 -6.26 12.33 -11.94
CA SER A 388 -5.68 11.27 -11.10
C SER A 388 -6.51 9.99 -11.11
N ARG A 389 -7.76 10.03 -11.56
CA ARG A 389 -8.72 8.93 -11.55
C ARG A 389 -8.93 8.33 -10.16
N SER A 390 -9.02 9.20 -9.19
CA SER A 390 -9.13 8.83 -7.77
C SER A 390 -7.99 7.92 -7.27
N ASP A 391 -6.83 7.92 -7.96
CA ASP A 391 -5.64 7.17 -7.52
C ASP A 391 -4.64 8.12 -6.87
N HIS A 392 -4.48 7.95 -5.57
CA HIS A 392 -3.57 8.77 -4.76
C HIS A 392 -2.12 8.74 -5.25
N ARG A 393 -1.67 7.61 -5.84
CA ARG A 393 -0.28 7.48 -6.34
C ARG A 393 -0.07 8.24 -7.62
N ILE A 394 -1.08 8.30 -8.49
CA ILE A 394 -1.07 9.13 -9.70
C ILE A 394 -1.04 10.61 -9.28
N ALA A 395 -1.91 11.00 -8.34
CA ALA A 395 -1.96 12.38 -7.85
C ALA A 395 -0.61 12.85 -7.30
N MET A 396 -0.02 12.07 -6.37
CA MET A 396 1.26 12.42 -5.75
C MET A 396 2.43 12.34 -6.74
N ALA A 397 2.44 11.40 -7.70
CA ALA A 397 3.47 11.31 -8.71
C ALA A 397 3.52 12.58 -9.59
N PHE A 398 2.37 13.07 -10.05
CA PHE A 398 2.34 14.30 -10.83
C PHE A 398 2.58 15.56 -9.99
N ALA A 399 2.30 15.54 -8.68
CA ALA A 399 2.77 16.60 -7.79
C ALA A 399 4.30 16.64 -7.74
N ILE A 400 4.99 15.47 -7.66
CA ILE A 400 6.45 15.39 -7.73
C ILE A 400 6.98 15.83 -9.12
N ALA A 401 6.28 15.49 -10.21
CA ALA A 401 6.67 15.92 -11.55
C ALA A 401 6.78 17.45 -11.68
N SER A 402 5.97 18.21 -10.94
CA SER A 402 5.99 19.68 -10.97
C SER A 402 7.35 20.28 -10.59
N LEU A 403 8.21 19.56 -9.85
CA LEU A 403 9.56 20.00 -9.51
C LEU A 403 10.46 20.18 -10.75
N ARG A 404 10.12 19.54 -11.88
CA ARG A 404 10.89 19.56 -13.12
C ARG A 404 10.10 20.11 -14.30
N ALA A 405 8.79 20.29 -14.15
CA ALA A 405 7.91 20.84 -15.17
C ALA A 405 8.24 22.33 -15.42
N SER A 406 8.16 22.76 -16.69
CA SER A 406 8.38 24.17 -17.07
C SER A 406 7.18 25.09 -16.75
N ALA A 407 6.02 24.50 -16.39
CA ALA A 407 4.81 25.21 -15.97
C ALA A 407 4.09 24.40 -14.87
N MET A 408 3.09 25.01 -14.24
CA MET A 408 2.30 24.36 -13.17
C MET A 408 1.56 23.13 -13.69
N ILE A 409 1.37 22.15 -12.78
CA ILE A 409 0.54 20.97 -13.01
C ILE A 409 -0.70 21.06 -12.13
N GLU A 410 -1.87 21.10 -12.77
CA GLU A 410 -3.17 20.93 -12.11
C GLU A 410 -3.50 19.44 -12.06
N ILE A 411 -3.88 18.94 -10.89
CA ILE A 411 -4.20 17.53 -10.69
C ILE A 411 -5.60 17.44 -10.12
N ARG A 412 -6.50 16.78 -10.84
CA ARG A 412 -7.89 16.64 -10.47
C ARG A 412 -8.14 15.38 -9.65
N ASP A 413 -9.17 15.42 -8.81
CA ASP A 413 -9.67 14.28 -8.04
C ASP A 413 -8.65 13.69 -7.05
N CYS A 414 -8.09 14.55 -6.19
CA CYS A 414 -7.02 14.21 -5.24
C CYS A 414 -7.52 13.83 -3.85
N ALA A 415 -8.83 13.72 -3.60
CA ALA A 415 -9.38 13.39 -2.26
C ALA A 415 -8.76 12.09 -1.70
N ASN A 416 -8.55 11.09 -2.57
CA ASN A 416 -7.99 9.80 -2.18
C ASN A 416 -6.52 9.82 -1.70
N VAL A 417 -5.84 10.96 -1.75
CA VAL A 417 -4.51 11.09 -1.13
C VAL A 417 -4.61 10.84 0.38
N ALA A 418 -5.69 11.29 1.03
CA ALA A 418 -5.91 11.07 2.46
C ALA A 418 -6.08 9.58 2.87
N THR A 419 -6.36 8.67 1.92
CA THR A 419 -6.49 7.24 2.21
C THR A 419 -5.18 6.59 2.63
N SER A 420 -4.03 7.13 2.18
CA SER A 420 -2.71 6.55 2.42
C SER A 420 -1.64 7.56 2.84
N PHE A 421 -1.85 8.84 2.59
CA PHE A 421 -0.90 9.88 2.96
C PHE A 421 -1.62 11.15 3.44
N PRO A 422 -2.33 11.09 4.58
CA PRO A 422 -2.84 12.31 5.20
C PRO A 422 -1.68 13.26 5.52
N GLY A 423 -1.84 14.56 5.28
CA GLY A 423 -0.77 15.55 5.50
C GLY A 423 0.32 15.57 4.40
N PHE A 424 0.09 14.96 3.23
CA PHE A 424 1.06 14.98 2.11
C PHE A 424 1.49 16.42 1.74
N ARG A 425 0.53 17.33 1.62
CA ARG A 425 0.81 18.72 1.22
C ARG A 425 1.68 19.47 2.21
N GLU A 426 1.36 19.31 3.50
CA GLU A 426 2.08 19.93 4.60
C GLU A 426 3.53 19.43 4.65
N LEU A 427 3.72 18.11 4.51
CA LEU A 427 5.06 17.51 4.48
C LEU A 427 5.82 17.88 3.21
N ALA A 428 5.15 17.93 2.07
CA ALA A 428 5.72 18.37 0.80
C ALA A 428 6.18 19.83 0.87
N ALA A 429 5.37 20.72 1.45
CA ALA A 429 5.73 22.12 1.66
C ALA A 429 6.93 22.27 2.60
N HIS A 430 6.98 21.49 3.69
CA HIS A 430 8.11 21.47 4.62
C HIS A 430 9.41 21.03 3.92
N ALA A 431 9.35 20.06 3.02
CA ALA A 431 10.48 19.58 2.24
C ALA A 431 10.90 20.53 1.09
N GLY A 432 10.04 21.48 0.67
CA GLY A 432 10.32 22.43 -0.41
C GLY A 432 9.45 22.32 -1.67
N LEU A 433 8.45 21.43 -1.68
CA LEU A 433 7.50 21.29 -2.79
C LEU A 433 6.17 22.01 -2.47
N ARG A 434 5.79 22.98 -3.30
CA ARG A 434 4.53 23.70 -3.12
C ARG A 434 3.37 23.01 -3.84
N VAL A 435 2.37 22.57 -3.06
CA VAL A 435 1.10 21.98 -3.55
C VAL A 435 -0.07 22.72 -2.90
N ASP A 436 -0.79 23.52 -3.68
CA ASP A 436 -2.00 24.20 -3.24
C ASP A 436 -3.23 23.29 -3.46
N GLN A 437 -4.21 23.37 -2.58
CA GLN A 437 -5.47 22.61 -2.68
C GLN A 437 -6.63 23.55 -3.01
N HIS A 438 -7.49 23.08 -3.90
CA HIS A 438 -8.73 23.75 -4.23
C HIS A 438 -9.90 22.78 -4.06
N ALA A 439 -10.91 23.19 -3.27
CA ALA A 439 -12.19 22.51 -3.25
C ALA A 439 -13.00 22.94 -4.48
N VAL A 440 -13.44 21.98 -5.27
CA VAL A 440 -14.29 22.25 -6.44
C VAL A 440 -15.71 21.93 -6.07
N ALA A 441 -16.59 22.94 -6.12
CA ALA A 441 -18.01 22.75 -5.94
C ALA A 441 -18.53 21.72 -6.96
N PRO A 442 -19.46 20.82 -6.55
CA PRO A 442 -20.09 19.92 -7.50
C PRO A 442 -20.74 20.75 -8.63
N ALA A 443 -20.50 20.32 -9.87
CA ALA A 443 -21.16 20.94 -11.02
C ALA A 443 -22.67 20.89 -10.78
N ALA A 444 -23.32 22.05 -10.84
CA ALA A 444 -24.79 22.11 -10.79
C ALA A 444 -25.34 21.27 -11.95
N SER A 445 -26.07 20.20 -11.61
CA SER A 445 -26.72 19.28 -12.55
C SER A 445 -27.93 19.93 -13.22
#